data_4116d70fdc9b5c2f1427b0e04b695d9e
#
_entry.id   4116d70fdc9b5c2f1427b0e04b695d9e
#
_cell.length_a   1.000
_cell.length_b   1.000
_cell.length_c   1.000
_cell.angle_alpha   90.00
_cell.angle_beta   90.00
_cell.angle_gamma   90.00
#
_symmetry.space_group_name_H-M   'P 1'
#
loop_
_entity.id
_entity.type
_entity.pdbx_description
1 polymer ?
#
loop_
_entity_poly.entity_id
_entity_poly.type
_entity_poly.pdbx_seq_one_letter_code
_entity_poly.pdbx_strand_id
1 'polypeptide(L)'
;MKKQKIIAIVSPLAIASILAPIATISVQCGSKALPKDLEVYKQFQSFINTTHGRKTGNLNNFKKESLEAEFNADGSLKAHKGIKLPAGKELTSEVLQPYYPLEDANVDKKVNIYGSYRAFQYLRKTIADMGYKDHTGNIIKYPKQNKVEATSITAETGTRIVNLEDGEKTITVYSDDQPIVKEMKEHIKKDGFFSQGFLYQLGGTKGQVINTNNIGSNIVVTINPSEKVTKTKDGKTLEVKDFYIVSHFDSTNNVGPKGVSWGATDNGSGVSVNLSLLKYFSDPKNRDNLGVRLHLVFVDAEEIGVMGSQAFVEQFLISNIQGNKETNELLASSLGMINMDTVSGGDKMYVHSPNTKQDPNLGSASGNLSTTIRDQLHSLSKLRSQKLNDSAQELEIHPQFSPTQYGAGETGDWSDHFPFYNKAKLPVAYIESTNFAIFSKTGSYDGYAQTTNPKAWVLKNGKNMQLVKRTLNGGLLEVYDWPEGITRKDIAIAGDIWHSDLDTNKWVDENLGARFYRQLDTVLETLKTFLVSMWEIGDDGNGTPIINYTI
;
A
#
# COMPACT_ATOMS: atom_id res chain seq x y z
N MET A 1 -27.29 39.48 3.20
CA MET A 1 -26.29 38.39 3.26
C MET A 1 -26.85 37.26 4.11
N LYS A 2 -27.47 36.27 3.49
CA LYS A 2 -28.00 35.09 4.18
C LYS A 2 -26.89 34.03 4.23
N LYS A 3 -26.50 33.63 5.44
CA LYS A 3 -25.61 32.48 5.66
C LYS A 3 -26.37 31.23 5.28
N GLN A 4 -26.02 30.60 4.17
CA GLN A 4 -26.45 29.24 3.85
C GLN A 4 -25.66 28.29 4.75
N LYS A 5 -26.38 27.58 5.60
CA LYS A 5 -25.87 26.39 6.28
C LYS A 5 -25.87 25.25 5.24
N ILE A 6 -24.69 24.83 4.84
CA ILE A 6 -24.54 23.57 4.09
C ILE A 6 -24.74 22.45 5.11
N ILE A 7 -25.94 21.88 5.12
CA ILE A 7 -26.20 20.62 5.79
C ILE A 7 -25.90 19.55 4.72
N ALA A 8 -24.79 18.84 4.88
CA ALA A 8 -24.53 17.63 4.11
C ALA A 8 -25.63 16.60 4.48
N ILE A 9 -26.65 16.52 3.65
CA ILE A 9 -27.66 15.46 3.76
C ILE A 9 -27.05 14.24 3.08
N VAL A 10 -26.37 13.39 3.87
CA VAL A 10 -26.11 12.01 3.46
C VAL A 10 -27.48 11.36 3.32
N SER A 11 -27.87 11.02 2.09
CA SER A 11 -29.16 10.39 1.83
C SER A 11 -29.34 9.14 2.69
N PRO A 12 -30.35 9.08 3.56
CA PRO A 12 -30.56 7.90 4.43
C PRO A 12 -30.83 6.61 3.66
N LEU A 13 -31.22 6.71 2.38
CA LEU A 13 -31.50 5.54 1.55
C LEU A 13 -30.25 4.78 1.09
N ALA A 14 -29.14 5.46 0.86
CA ALA A 14 -27.91 4.79 0.46
C ALA A 14 -27.30 3.95 1.61
N ILE A 15 -27.51 4.41 2.86
CA ILE A 15 -27.02 3.70 4.05
C ILE A 15 -27.87 2.47 4.39
N ALA A 16 -29.15 2.47 4.06
CA ALA A 16 -30.06 1.38 4.43
C ALA A 16 -29.89 0.11 3.58
N SER A 17 -29.43 0.22 2.33
CA SER A 17 -29.27 -0.93 1.42
C SER A 17 -27.93 -1.66 1.55
N ILE A 18 -26.93 -1.06 2.19
CA ILE A 18 -25.57 -1.62 2.37
C ILE A 18 -25.45 -2.44 3.67
N LEU A 19 -26.46 -2.37 4.52
CA LEU A 19 -26.52 -3.16 5.74
C LEU A 19 -26.93 -4.61 5.42
N ALA A 20 -26.08 -5.35 4.70
CA ALA A 20 -26.12 -6.81 4.78
C ALA A 20 -26.12 -7.23 6.26
N PRO A 21 -26.81 -8.31 6.63
CA PRO A 21 -26.88 -8.72 8.02
C PRO A 21 -25.45 -8.91 8.53
N ILE A 22 -24.99 -7.95 9.32
CA ILE A 22 -23.78 -8.13 10.11
C ILE A 22 -24.13 -9.27 11.04
N ALA A 23 -23.55 -10.43 10.82
CA ALA A 23 -23.56 -11.46 11.82
C ALA A 23 -23.16 -10.77 13.13
N THR A 24 -24.05 -10.78 14.10
CA THR A 24 -23.81 -10.21 15.41
C THR A 24 -22.65 -10.98 16.03
N ILE A 25 -21.44 -10.54 15.73
CA ILE A 25 -20.27 -10.97 16.47
C ILE A 25 -20.45 -10.32 17.82
N SER A 26 -20.95 -11.09 18.77
CA SER A 26 -21.06 -10.67 20.16
C SER A 26 -19.68 -10.20 20.60
N VAL A 27 -19.61 -8.94 21.00
CA VAL A 27 -18.43 -8.37 21.64
C VAL A 27 -18.24 -9.07 22.97
N GLN A 28 -17.65 -10.26 22.95
CA GLN A 28 -17.05 -10.85 24.12
C GLN A 28 -15.59 -10.38 24.19
N CYS A 29 -15.34 -9.40 25.02
CA CYS A 29 -14.01 -9.18 25.57
C CYS A 29 -13.52 -10.52 26.14
N GLY A 30 -12.59 -11.19 25.43
CA GLY A 30 -11.98 -12.41 25.97
C GLY A 30 -11.91 -13.64 25.05
N SER A 31 -12.50 -13.63 23.86
CA SER A 31 -12.34 -14.78 22.95
C SER A 31 -10.93 -14.78 22.36
N LYS A 32 -10.09 -15.72 22.80
CA LYS A 32 -8.78 -16.04 22.19
C LYS A 32 -8.93 -16.65 20.79
N ALA A 33 -10.14 -16.93 20.34
CA ALA A 33 -10.41 -17.56 19.05
C ALA A 33 -10.17 -16.53 17.91
N LEU A 34 -9.38 -16.95 16.93
CA LEU A 34 -9.15 -16.18 15.71
C LEU A 34 -10.43 -16.15 14.86
N PRO A 35 -10.79 -15.03 14.25
CA PRO A 35 -12.01 -14.87 13.45
C PRO A 35 -11.82 -15.43 12.03
N LYS A 36 -11.72 -16.75 11.93
CA LYS A 36 -11.39 -17.48 10.70
C LYS A 36 -12.45 -17.36 9.58
N ASP A 37 -13.61 -16.90 9.91
CA ASP A 37 -14.72 -16.61 8.99
C ASP A 37 -14.54 -15.30 8.21
N LEU A 38 -13.80 -14.33 8.77
CA LEU A 38 -13.52 -13.07 8.10
C LEU A 38 -12.73 -13.27 6.80
N GLU A 39 -13.13 -12.56 5.76
CA GLU A 39 -12.42 -12.61 4.47
C GLU A 39 -10.97 -12.12 4.60
N VAL A 40 -10.75 -11.04 5.33
CA VAL A 40 -9.40 -10.51 5.60
C VAL A 40 -8.50 -11.52 6.30
N TYR A 41 -9.04 -12.35 7.19
CA TYR A 41 -8.28 -13.45 7.83
C TYR A 41 -7.81 -14.46 6.78
N LYS A 42 -8.72 -14.89 5.90
CA LYS A 42 -8.42 -15.89 4.87
C LYS A 42 -7.37 -15.38 3.88
N GLN A 43 -7.54 -14.15 3.40
CA GLN A 43 -6.59 -13.53 2.47
C GLN A 43 -5.22 -13.31 3.13
N PHE A 44 -5.19 -12.80 4.35
CA PHE A 44 -3.95 -12.61 5.12
C PHE A 44 -3.19 -13.92 5.32
N GLN A 45 -3.84 -14.93 5.87
CA GLN A 45 -3.19 -16.22 6.14
C GLN A 45 -2.69 -16.89 4.86
N SER A 46 -3.48 -16.84 3.78
CA SER A 46 -3.08 -17.40 2.50
C SER A 46 -1.87 -16.67 1.92
N PHE A 47 -1.88 -15.33 1.94
CA PHE A 47 -0.78 -14.51 1.42
C PHE A 47 0.50 -14.72 2.21
N ILE A 48 0.48 -14.54 3.54
CA ILE A 48 1.69 -14.63 4.37
C ILE A 48 2.28 -16.03 4.36
N ASN A 49 1.46 -17.07 4.51
CA ASN A 49 1.95 -18.45 4.53
C ASN A 49 2.56 -18.89 3.18
N THR A 50 2.14 -18.29 2.08
CA THR A 50 2.67 -18.63 0.75
C THR A 50 3.85 -17.76 0.36
N THR A 51 3.89 -16.50 0.82
CA THR A 51 4.83 -15.50 0.31
C THR A 51 5.84 -14.98 1.34
N HIS A 52 5.95 -15.61 2.48
CA HIS A 52 6.93 -15.24 3.51
C HIS A 52 8.35 -15.06 2.92
N GLY A 53 9.14 -14.14 3.46
CA GLY A 53 10.45 -13.80 2.92
C GLY A 53 10.38 -12.95 1.63
N ARG A 54 9.45 -12.00 1.55
CA ARG A 54 9.22 -11.09 0.41
C ARG A 54 10.22 -9.95 0.30
N LYS A 55 11.38 -10.13 0.84
CA LYS A 55 12.37 -9.09 1.00
C LYS A 55 12.83 -8.49 -0.33
N THR A 56 12.77 -7.16 -0.48
CA THR A 56 13.47 -6.39 -1.50
C THR A 56 14.72 -5.74 -0.94
N GLY A 57 15.60 -5.48 -1.71
CA GLY A 57 16.82 -4.81 -1.85
C GLY A 57 17.54 -4.05 -0.79
N ASN A 58 17.97 -4.37 0.34
CA ASN A 58 19.24 -3.83 0.83
C ASN A 58 20.37 -4.84 0.56
N LEU A 59 21.13 -4.63 -0.51
CA LEU A 59 22.17 -5.53 -1.00
C LEU A 59 23.20 -5.96 0.06
N ASN A 60 23.46 -5.14 1.07
CA ASN A 60 24.45 -5.45 2.10
C ASN A 60 23.99 -6.53 3.10
N ASN A 61 22.70 -6.69 3.29
CA ASN A 61 22.11 -7.69 4.21
C ASN A 61 21.63 -8.96 3.50
N PHE A 62 21.60 -8.99 2.17
CA PHE A 62 20.92 -9.99 1.34
C PHE A 62 21.76 -11.11 0.77
N LYS A 63 23.01 -11.24 1.08
CA LYS A 63 23.88 -12.34 0.59
C LYS A 63 23.32 -13.74 0.82
N LYS A 64 22.26 -13.89 1.63
CA LYS A 64 21.64 -15.19 1.93
C LYS A 64 20.26 -15.42 1.29
N GLU A 65 19.58 -14.37 0.81
CA GLU A 65 18.22 -14.46 0.29
C GLU A 65 18.05 -13.88 -1.14
N SER A 66 19.08 -13.23 -1.70
CA SER A 66 19.04 -12.84 -3.11
C SER A 66 19.14 -14.09 -3.97
N LEU A 67 18.15 -14.27 -4.80
CA LEU A 67 18.12 -15.34 -5.78
C LEU A 67 18.82 -14.85 -7.03
N GLU A 68 19.99 -15.41 -7.34
CA GLU A 68 20.49 -15.34 -8.71
C GLU A 68 19.56 -16.22 -9.57
N ALA A 69 18.75 -15.57 -10.39
CA ALA A 69 17.95 -16.28 -11.36
C ALA A 69 18.74 -16.52 -12.63
N GLU A 70 18.78 -17.75 -13.05
CA GLU A 70 19.20 -18.13 -14.40
C GLU A 70 17.95 -18.29 -15.28
N PHE A 71 18.01 -17.71 -16.47
CA PHE A 71 16.96 -17.85 -17.47
C PHE A 71 17.34 -18.87 -18.54
N ASN A 72 16.34 -19.61 -19.02
CA ASN A 72 16.46 -20.41 -20.22
C ASN A 72 16.52 -19.52 -21.47
N ALA A 73 16.88 -20.06 -22.62
CA ALA A 73 16.95 -19.33 -23.88
C ALA A 73 15.59 -18.77 -24.34
N ASP A 74 14.48 -19.32 -23.84
CA ASP A 74 13.11 -18.87 -24.10
C ASP A 74 12.63 -17.80 -23.09
N GLY A 75 13.53 -17.30 -22.22
CA GLY A 75 13.19 -16.30 -21.19
C GLY A 75 12.52 -16.87 -19.94
N SER A 76 12.27 -18.15 -19.87
CA SER A 76 11.74 -18.81 -18.68
C SER A 76 12.81 -19.00 -17.60
N LEU A 77 12.39 -18.93 -16.34
CA LEU A 77 13.30 -19.11 -15.20
C LEU A 77 13.84 -20.53 -15.11
N LYS A 78 15.18 -20.65 -15.05
CA LYS A 78 15.84 -21.86 -14.56
C LYS A 78 15.72 -21.95 -13.04
N ALA A 79 15.93 -23.13 -12.49
CA ALA A 79 15.81 -23.42 -11.07
C ALA A 79 16.48 -22.39 -10.15
N HIS A 80 15.79 -22.03 -9.06
CA HIS A 80 16.32 -21.19 -8.00
C HIS A 80 16.98 -22.03 -6.92
N LYS A 81 18.16 -21.61 -6.48
CA LYS A 81 18.74 -22.09 -5.23
C LYS A 81 18.23 -21.19 -4.10
N GLY A 82 17.48 -21.75 -3.16
CA GLY A 82 17.59 -21.22 -1.82
C GLY A 82 16.42 -20.57 -1.12
N ILE A 83 15.17 -20.54 -1.61
CA ILE A 83 14.04 -20.23 -0.73
C ILE A 83 13.31 -21.52 -0.36
N LYS A 84 13.32 -21.86 0.94
CA LYS A 84 12.51 -22.97 1.45
C LYS A 84 11.10 -22.51 1.72
N LEU A 85 10.14 -23.18 1.12
CA LEU A 85 8.71 -23.01 1.45
C LEU A 85 8.42 -23.46 2.90
N PRO A 86 7.32 -23.01 3.53
CA PRO A 86 6.99 -23.34 4.92
C PRO A 86 6.96 -24.84 5.25
N ALA A 87 6.82 -25.70 4.28
CA ALA A 87 6.80 -27.16 4.45
C ALA A 87 8.14 -27.84 4.10
N GLY A 88 9.25 -27.11 4.01
CA GLY A 88 10.55 -27.63 3.59
C GLY A 88 10.66 -27.90 2.09
N LYS A 89 9.69 -27.46 1.30
CA LYS A 89 9.74 -27.53 -0.17
C LYS A 89 10.56 -26.37 -0.70
N GLU A 90 11.52 -26.65 -1.56
CA GLU A 90 12.26 -25.62 -2.30
C GLU A 90 11.35 -24.99 -3.37
N LEU A 91 11.48 -23.69 -3.58
CA LEU A 91 10.88 -23.00 -4.72
C LEU A 91 11.63 -23.44 -5.97
N THR A 92 10.95 -24.21 -6.81
CA THR A 92 11.51 -24.63 -8.10
C THR A 92 10.98 -23.70 -9.20
N SER A 93 11.72 -23.63 -10.31
CA SER A 93 11.24 -22.97 -11.52
C SER A 93 9.85 -23.47 -11.96
N GLU A 94 9.51 -24.73 -11.66
CA GLU A 94 8.21 -25.33 -11.94
C GLU A 94 7.07 -24.68 -11.16
N VAL A 95 7.32 -24.11 -9.99
CA VAL A 95 6.31 -23.39 -9.20
C VAL A 95 6.10 -21.98 -9.72
N LEU A 96 7.13 -21.34 -10.25
CA LEU A 96 7.08 -19.98 -10.78
C LEU A 96 6.76 -19.93 -12.28
N GLN A 97 7.33 -20.86 -13.05
CA GLN A 97 7.32 -20.89 -14.50
C GLN A 97 5.93 -21.03 -15.16
N PRO A 98 4.99 -21.84 -14.64
CA PRO A 98 3.71 -22.03 -15.33
C PRO A 98 2.88 -20.77 -15.43
N TYR A 99 3.18 -19.80 -14.60
CA TYR A 99 2.33 -18.64 -14.48
C TYR A 99 2.83 -17.45 -15.30
N TYR A 100 4.16 -17.16 -15.28
CA TYR A 100 4.63 -15.88 -15.85
C TYR A 100 6.13 -15.94 -16.18
N PRO A 101 6.52 -16.49 -17.34
CA PRO A 101 7.90 -16.41 -17.78
C PRO A 101 8.29 -14.95 -18.00
N LEU A 102 9.49 -14.59 -17.58
CA LEU A 102 10.08 -13.30 -17.92
C LEU A 102 10.47 -13.31 -19.40
N GLU A 103 10.11 -12.27 -20.14
CA GLU A 103 10.60 -12.09 -21.50
C GLU A 103 12.05 -11.59 -21.43
N ASP A 104 12.99 -12.44 -21.86
CA ASP A 104 14.43 -12.21 -21.76
C ASP A 104 14.94 -11.14 -22.74
N ALA A 105 14.11 -10.61 -23.62
CA ALA A 105 14.56 -9.71 -24.68
C ALA A 105 15.28 -8.45 -24.15
N ASN A 106 15.10 -8.10 -22.86
CA ASN A 106 15.48 -6.82 -22.32
C ASN A 106 16.21 -6.87 -20.98
N VAL A 107 16.40 -8.04 -20.41
CA VAL A 107 17.03 -8.21 -19.11
C VAL A 107 18.28 -9.05 -19.29
N ASP A 108 19.41 -8.63 -18.74
CA ASP A 108 20.63 -9.43 -18.73
C ASP A 108 20.33 -10.82 -18.15
N LYS A 109 20.96 -11.86 -18.71
CA LYS A 109 20.75 -13.28 -18.36
C LYS A 109 20.96 -13.62 -16.88
N LYS A 110 21.52 -12.71 -16.10
CA LYS A 110 21.64 -12.79 -14.64
C LYS A 110 20.97 -11.56 -14.05
N VAL A 111 19.83 -11.74 -13.42
CA VAL A 111 19.09 -10.70 -12.71
C VAL A 111 18.90 -11.16 -11.28
N ASN A 112 19.08 -10.26 -10.33
CA ASN A 112 18.71 -10.52 -8.96
C ASN A 112 17.19 -10.51 -8.86
N ILE A 113 16.59 -11.67 -8.58
CA ILE A 113 15.17 -11.81 -8.29
C ILE A 113 15.02 -11.90 -6.78
N TYR A 114 14.29 -10.96 -6.25
CA TYR A 114 14.03 -10.88 -4.82
C TYR A 114 12.83 -11.75 -4.40
N GLY A 115 12.71 -11.98 -3.10
CA GLY A 115 11.59 -12.70 -2.52
C GLY A 115 10.23 -12.06 -2.84
N SER A 116 10.18 -10.74 -3.08
CA SER A 116 9.00 -10.02 -3.53
C SER A 116 8.45 -10.54 -4.87
N TYR A 117 9.31 -11.05 -5.77
CA TYR A 117 8.85 -11.64 -7.03
C TYR A 117 7.92 -12.85 -6.83
N ARG A 118 8.13 -13.63 -5.78
CA ARG A 118 7.21 -14.72 -5.41
C ARG A 118 5.85 -14.19 -4.96
N ALA A 119 5.82 -13.11 -4.20
CA ALA A 119 4.58 -12.45 -3.81
C ALA A 119 3.85 -11.92 -5.05
N PHE A 120 4.57 -11.30 -5.97
CA PHE A 120 4.05 -10.85 -7.24
C PHE A 120 3.39 -12.01 -8.04
N GLN A 121 4.03 -13.17 -8.14
CA GLN A 121 3.46 -14.34 -8.83
C GLN A 121 2.21 -14.88 -8.11
N TYR A 122 2.25 -14.93 -6.79
CA TYR A 122 1.11 -15.32 -5.99
C TYR A 122 -0.08 -14.39 -6.21
N LEU A 123 0.15 -13.07 -6.16
CA LEU A 123 -0.88 -12.06 -6.35
C LEU A 123 -1.52 -12.17 -7.73
N ARG A 124 -0.72 -12.26 -8.80
CA ARG A 124 -1.23 -12.44 -10.16
C ARG A 124 -2.13 -13.66 -10.27
N LYS A 125 -1.67 -14.80 -9.74
CA LYS A 125 -2.47 -16.02 -9.75
C LYS A 125 -3.76 -15.84 -8.95
N THR A 126 -3.69 -15.30 -7.75
CA THR A 126 -4.85 -15.12 -6.87
C THR A 126 -5.89 -14.19 -7.49
N ILE A 127 -5.44 -13.10 -8.13
CA ILE A 127 -6.31 -12.15 -8.83
C ILE A 127 -7.00 -12.83 -10.03
N ALA A 128 -6.25 -13.60 -10.81
CA ALA A 128 -6.81 -14.37 -11.92
C ALA A 128 -7.82 -15.44 -11.43
N ASP A 129 -7.52 -16.14 -10.33
CA ASP A 129 -8.41 -17.13 -9.72
C ASP A 129 -9.72 -16.49 -9.18
N MET A 130 -9.71 -15.20 -8.85
CA MET A 130 -10.91 -14.42 -8.51
C MET A 130 -11.75 -14.03 -9.74
N GLY A 131 -11.28 -14.34 -10.96
CA GLY A 131 -11.99 -14.09 -12.21
C GLY A 131 -11.61 -12.80 -12.94
N TYR A 132 -10.60 -12.07 -12.46
CA TYR A 132 -10.10 -10.89 -13.17
C TYR A 132 -9.21 -11.30 -14.34
N LYS A 133 -9.48 -10.73 -15.52
CA LYS A 133 -8.74 -11.03 -16.73
C LYS A 133 -7.32 -10.45 -16.67
N ASP A 134 -6.33 -11.29 -16.91
CA ASP A 134 -4.95 -10.84 -17.11
C ASP A 134 -4.77 -10.26 -18.53
N HIS A 135 -4.46 -8.98 -18.62
CA HIS A 135 -4.22 -8.29 -19.89
C HIS A 135 -2.74 -8.30 -20.30
N THR A 136 -1.83 -8.58 -19.36
CA THR A 136 -0.40 -8.69 -19.66
C THR A 136 -0.09 -9.96 -20.47
N GLY A 137 -0.90 -11.00 -20.30
CA GLY A 137 -0.59 -12.32 -20.79
C GLY A 137 0.51 -13.01 -19.96
N ASN A 138 1.18 -14.00 -20.56
CA ASN A 138 2.14 -14.81 -19.83
C ASN A 138 3.52 -14.17 -19.67
N ILE A 139 3.79 -13.04 -20.33
CA ILE A 139 5.11 -12.44 -20.42
C ILE A 139 5.09 -11.00 -19.90
N ILE A 140 5.92 -10.73 -18.89
CA ILE A 140 6.14 -9.39 -18.39
C ILE A 140 7.32 -8.79 -19.10
N LYS A 141 7.14 -7.58 -19.63
CA LYS A 141 8.17 -6.84 -20.33
C LYS A 141 8.81 -5.80 -19.40
N TYR A 142 10.11 -5.74 -19.42
CA TYR A 142 10.90 -4.76 -18.67
C TYR A 142 11.58 -3.78 -19.63
N PRO A 143 11.70 -2.50 -19.25
CA PRO A 143 12.42 -1.52 -20.03
C PRO A 143 13.90 -1.89 -20.13
N LYS A 144 14.57 -1.45 -21.20
CA LYS A 144 15.99 -1.67 -21.40
C LYS A 144 16.81 -0.56 -20.77
N GLN A 145 17.89 -0.92 -20.13
CA GLN A 145 18.88 0.01 -19.64
C GLN A 145 20.28 -0.44 -20.08
N ASN A 146 21.01 0.45 -20.75
CA ASN A 146 22.41 0.20 -21.04
C ASN A 146 23.27 0.41 -19.79
N LYS A 147 24.15 -0.54 -19.53
CA LYS A 147 25.19 -0.37 -18.52
C LYS A 147 26.20 0.65 -19.01
N VAL A 148 26.29 1.79 -18.34
CA VAL A 148 27.40 2.73 -18.48
C VAL A 148 27.94 3.03 -17.10
N GLU A 149 29.23 3.31 -17.00
CA GLU A 149 29.90 3.62 -15.74
C GLU A 149 29.08 4.59 -14.86
N ALA A 150 29.15 4.43 -13.55
CA ALA A 150 28.28 5.02 -12.54
C ALA A 150 28.03 6.54 -12.59
N THR A 151 28.65 7.26 -13.52
CA THR A 151 28.48 8.70 -13.73
C THR A 151 27.54 9.07 -14.89
N SER A 152 27.16 8.12 -15.74
CA SER A 152 26.27 8.38 -16.86
C SER A 152 25.41 7.17 -17.24
N ILE A 153 24.25 7.04 -16.63
CA ILE A 153 23.26 6.06 -17.01
C ILE A 153 22.53 6.61 -18.24
N THR A 154 22.65 5.93 -19.37
CA THR A 154 21.92 6.29 -20.59
C THR A 154 20.75 5.33 -20.79
N ALA A 155 19.56 5.87 -21.02
CA ALA A 155 18.43 5.08 -21.48
C ALA A 155 18.63 4.62 -22.93
N GLU A 156 18.23 3.39 -23.23
CA GLU A 156 18.07 2.98 -24.62
C GLU A 156 16.89 3.71 -25.27
N THR A 157 16.86 3.74 -26.61
CA THR A 157 15.71 4.27 -27.33
C THR A 157 14.42 3.59 -26.86
N GLY A 158 13.45 4.38 -26.48
CA GLY A 158 12.15 3.88 -25.99
C GLY A 158 12.03 3.73 -24.48
N THR A 159 13.04 4.14 -23.71
CA THR A 159 13.01 4.16 -22.25
C THR A 159 13.45 5.51 -21.71
N ARG A 160 13.06 5.82 -20.46
CA ARG A 160 13.53 7.00 -19.74
C ARG A 160 13.98 6.63 -18.32
N ILE A 161 15.03 7.30 -17.88
CA ILE A 161 15.56 7.17 -16.53
C ILE A 161 15.06 8.35 -15.70
N VAL A 162 14.54 8.06 -14.54
CA VAL A 162 14.09 9.05 -13.57
C VAL A 162 14.99 8.99 -12.35
N ASN A 163 15.73 10.06 -12.08
CA ASN A 163 16.47 10.20 -10.84
C ASN A 163 15.51 10.55 -9.72
N LEU A 164 15.61 9.86 -8.60
CA LEU A 164 14.81 10.14 -7.42
C LEU A 164 15.42 11.29 -6.60
N GLU A 165 14.64 11.86 -5.70
CA GLU A 165 15.03 13.09 -5.00
C GLU A 165 16.26 12.95 -4.10
N ASP A 166 16.50 11.75 -3.57
CA ASP A 166 17.70 11.45 -2.79
C ASP A 166 19.00 11.41 -3.63
N GLY A 167 18.87 11.46 -4.97
CA GLY A 167 19.96 11.48 -5.93
C GLY A 167 20.78 10.19 -6.01
N GLU A 168 20.52 9.23 -5.15
CA GLU A 168 21.24 7.96 -5.06
C GLU A 168 20.46 6.80 -5.69
N LYS A 169 19.22 7.03 -6.08
CA LYS A 169 18.32 6.01 -6.63
C LYS A 169 17.76 6.45 -7.97
N THR A 170 17.58 5.49 -8.84
CA THR A 170 16.95 5.73 -10.14
C THR A 170 15.94 4.63 -10.47
N ILE A 171 14.92 5.00 -11.24
CA ILE A 171 14.03 4.06 -11.90
C ILE A 171 14.13 4.22 -13.41
N THR A 172 13.92 3.13 -14.13
CA THR A 172 13.80 3.14 -15.59
C THR A 172 12.41 2.65 -15.98
N VAL A 173 11.69 3.47 -16.72
CA VAL A 173 10.36 3.19 -17.26
C VAL A 173 10.38 3.34 -18.78
N TYR A 174 9.32 2.88 -19.45
CA TYR A 174 9.17 3.11 -20.89
C TYR A 174 8.89 4.57 -21.20
N SER A 175 9.38 5.06 -22.35
CA SER A 175 8.98 6.36 -22.88
C SER A 175 7.51 6.35 -23.34
N ASP A 176 6.83 7.47 -23.19
CA ASP A 176 5.38 7.58 -23.38
C ASP A 176 4.91 7.27 -24.82
N ASP A 177 5.78 7.42 -25.80
CA ASP A 177 5.52 7.12 -27.22
C ASP A 177 5.55 5.63 -27.56
N GLN A 178 6.01 4.80 -26.64
CA GLN A 178 6.16 3.38 -26.89
C GLN A 178 4.81 2.65 -27.00
N PRO A 179 4.68 1.71 -27.96
CA PRO A 179 3.44 0.94 -28.13
C PRO A 179 2.97 0.23 -26.87
N ILE A 180 3.89 -0.31 -26.06
CA ILE A 180 3.57 -0.98 -24.81
C ILE A 180 2.92 -0.02 -23.80
N VAL A 181 3.31 1.26 -23.76
CA VAL A 181 2.69 2.24 -22.86
C VAL A 181 1.26 2.54 -23.30
N LYS A 182 1.03 2.66 -24.60
CA LYS A 182 -0.32 2.83 -25.16
C LYS A 182 -1.21 1.64 -24.84
N GLU A 183 -0.68 0.42 -24.97
CA GLU A 183 -1.37 -0.81 -24.59
C GLU A 183 -1.73 -0.84 -23.08
N MET A 184 -0.77 -0.53 -22.20
CA MET A 184 -1.02 -0.45 -20.76
C MET A 184 -2.05 0.63 -20.40
N LYS A 185 -2.00 1.81 -21.04
CA LYS A 185 -3.00 2.88 -20.86
C LYS A 185 -4.41 2.49 -21.33
N GLU A 186 -4.51 1.59 -22.31
CA GLU A 186 -5.80 0.99 -22.69
C GLU A 186 -6.26 -0.08 -21.68
N HIS A 187 -5.32 -0.83 -21.12
CA HIS A 187 -5.67 -1.84 -20.11
C HIS A 187 -6.16 -1.23 -18.79
N ILE A 188 -5.60 -0.10 -18.38
CA ILE A 188 -6.01 0.59 -17.15
C ILE A 188 -7.46 1.08 -17.20
N LYS A 189 -8.07 1.17 -18.39
CA LYS A 189 -9.48 1.55 -18.58
C LYS A 189 -10.44 0.35 -18.57
N LYS A 190 -9.93 -0.88 -18.60
CA LYS A 190 -10.71 -2.12 -18.75
C LYS A 190 -10.72 -2.95 -17.48
N ASP A 191 -11.84 -3.61 -17.20
CA ASP A 191 -11.91 -4.61 -16.13
C ASP A 191 -10.84 -5.68 -16.30
N GLY A 192 -10.17 -6.02 -15.21
CA GLY A 192 -9.10 -6.99 -15.18
C GLY A 192 -7.85 -6.44 -14.56
N PHE A 193 -6.70 -6.99 -14.90
CA PHE A 193 -5.42 -6.49 -14.39
C PHE A 193 -4.31 -6.59 -15.44
N PHE A 194 -3.28 -5.80 -15.24
CA PHE A 194 -2.03 -5.91 -15.97
C PHE A 194 -0.84 -5.72 -15.02
N SER A 195 0.35 -6.14 -15.48
CA SER A 195 1.59 -5.99 -14.74
C SER A 195 2.48 -4.96 -15.42
N GLN A 196 3.01 -4.04 -14.61
CA GLN A 196 4.02 -3.08 -15.03
C GLN A 196 5.38 -3.58 -14.59
N GLY A 197 6.26 -3.89 -15.53
CA GLY A 197 7.69 -4.11 -15.27
C GLY A 197 8.46 -2.78 -15.29
N PHE A 198 9.36 -2.61 -14.35
CA PHE A 198 10.30 -1.49 -14.32
C PHE A 198 11.67 -1.95 -13.84
N LEU A 199 12.71 -1.15 -14.10
CA LEU A 199 14.03 -1.39 -13.54
C LEU A 199 14.35 -0.30 -12.52
N TYR A 200 15.15 -0.66 -11.52
CA TYR A 200 15.66 0.33 -10.58
C TYR A 200 17.12 0.05 -10.19
N GLN A 201 17.81 1.10 -9.79
CA GLN A 201 19.16 1.03 -9.26
C GLN A 201 19.19 1.77 -7.93
N LEU A 202 19.89 1.14 -6.98
CA LEU A 202 20.23 1.77 -5.72
C LEU A 202 21.62 2.39 -5.89
N GLY A 203 21.78 3.65 -5.53
CA GLY A 203 23.05 4.35 -5.54
C GLY A 203 24.07 3.64 -4.66
N GLY A 204 25.30 3.56 -5.15
CA GLY A 204 26.45 3.20 -4.34
C GLY A 204 27.05 4.44 -3.70
N THR A 205 27.75 4.26 -2.58
CA THR A 205 28.68 5.26 -2.09
C THR A 205 29.59 5.71 -3.23
N LYS A 206 29.81 7.02 -3.33
CA LYS A 206 30.61 7.66 -4.38
C LYS A 206 31.83 6.82 -4.75
N GLY A 207 31.84 6.25 -5.96
CA GLY A 207 32.92 5.42 -6.48
C GLY A 207 32.70 3.90 -6.52
N GLN A 208 31.55 3.39 -6.07
CA GLN A 208 31.18 1.99 -6.28
C GLN A 208 30.27 1.85 -7.49
N VAL A 209 30.69 1.05 -8.45
CA VAL A 209 29.86 0.65 -9.59
C VAL A 209 28.88 -0.43 -9.11
N ILE A 210 27.63 -0.05 -8.92
CA ILE A 210 26.57 -1.04 -8.71
C ILE A 210 26.09 -1.50 -10.09
N ASN A 211 26.58 -2.64 -10.53
CA ASN A 211 26.33 -3.20 -11.86
C ASN A 211 25.06 -4.06 -11.94
N THR A 212 24.11 -3.92 -11.03
CA THR A 212 22.92 -4.76 -11.04
C THR A 212 21.68 -3.93 -11.24
N ASN A 213 21.09 -4.05 -12.43
CA ASN A 213 19.70 -3.65 -12.64
C ASN A 213 18.82 -4.58 -11.81
N ASN A 214 18.04 -4.00 -10.93
CA ASN A 214 17.03 -4.73 -10.20
C ASN A 214 15.72 -4.60 -10.96
N ILE A 215 14.94 -5.66 -10.98
CA ILE A 215 13.59 -5.63 -11.54
C ILE A 215 12.58 -5.38 -10.44
N GLY A 216 11.59 -4.54 -10.73
CA GLY A 216 10.40 -4.38 -9.94
C GLY A 216 9.16 -4.62 -10.79
N SER A 217 8.08 -5.06 -10.18
CA SER A 217 6.87 -5.46 -10.90
C SER A 217 5.61 -5.07 -10.14
N ASN A 218 4.91 -4.06 -10.61
CA ASN A 218 3.62 -3.68 -10.05
C ASN A 218 2.47 -4.48 -10.69
N ILE A 219 1.37 -4.61 -9.96
CA ILE A 219 0.10 -5.13 -10.48
C ILE A 219 -0.94 -4.03 -10.34
N VAL A 220 -1.62 -3.74 -11.44
CA VAL A 220 -2.71 -2.75 -11.49
C VAL A 220 -3.98 -3.48 -11.84
N VAL A 221 -4.94 -3.50 -10.91
CA VAL A 221 -6.26 -4.10 -11.12
C VAL A 221 -7.28 -3.00 -11.29
N THR A 222 -8.05 -3.06 -12.35
CA THR A 222 -9.13 -2.11 -12.63
C THR A 222 -10.48 -2.77 -12.45
N ILE A 223 -11.36 -2.08 -11.73
CA ILE A 223 -12.74 -2.46 -11.48
C ILE A 223 -13.64 -1.32 -11.94
N ASN A 224 -14.38 -1.54 -13.00
CA ASN A 224 -15.34 -0.54 -13.48
C ASN A 224 -16.67 -0.66 -12.73
N PRO A 225 -17.40 0.46 -12.53
CA PRO A 225 -18.76 0.45 -12.08
C PRO A 225 -19.66 -0.36 -13.04
N SER A 226 -20.81 -0.82 -12.53
CA SER A 226 -21.79 -1.46 -13.39
C SER A 226 -22.48 -0.46 -14.32
N GLU A 227 -23.15 -0.95 -15.36
CA GLU A 227 -23.96 -0.11 -16.24
C GLU A 227 -25.12 0.62 -15.53
N LYS A 228 -25.56 0.12 -14.38
CA LYS A 228 -26.57 0.81 -13.55
C LYS A 228 -26.11 2.17 -13.04
N VAL A 229 -24.80 2.33 -12.86
CA VAL A 229 -24.18 3.60 -12.43
C VAL A 229 -23.77 4.44 -13.63
N THR A 230 -23.21 3.80 -14.65
CA THR A 230 -22.59 4.50 -15.79
C THR A 230 -23.55 4.82 -16.92
N LYS A 231 -24.81 4.38 -16.85
CA LYS A 231 -25.83 4.67 -17.86
C LYS A 231 -27.08 5.28 -17.24
N THR A 232 -27.56 6.32 -17.87
CA THR A 232 -28.88 6.91 -17.57
C THR A 232 -30.01 6.02 -18.07
N LYS A 233 -31.25 6.30 -17.65
CA LYS A 233 -32.42 5.55 -18.09
C LYS A 233 -32.67 5.63 -19.61
N ASP A 234 -32.27 6.70 -20.24
CA ASP A 234 -32.29 6.93 -21.68
C ASP A 234 -31.06 6.40 -22.42
N GLY A 235 -30.16 5.70 -21.71
CA GLY A 235 -29.00 5.02 -22.27
C GLY A 235 -27.75 5.89 -22.49
N LYS A 236 -27.75 7.16 -22.05
CA LYS A 236 -26.58 8.02 -22.10
C LYS A 236 -25.51 7.51 -21.14
N THR A 237 -24.25 7.44 -21.60
CA THR A 237 -23.12 7.07 -20.75
C THR A 237 -22.68 8.25 -19.90
N LEU A 238 -22.50 8.01 -18.60
CA LEU A 238 -21.94 8.97 -17.65
C LEU A 238 -20.43 8.80 -17.57
N GLU A 239 -19.70 9.91 -17.45
CA GLU A 239 -18.26 9.89 -17.23
C GLU A 239 -17.97 9.49 -15.78
N VAL A 240 -17.12 8.48 -15.59
CA VAL A 240 -16.63 8.07 -14.28
C VAL A 240 -15.20 8.53 -14.10
N LYS A 241 -14.88 8.93 -12.88
CA LYS A 241 -13.52 9.32 -12.48
C LYS A 241 -12.75 8.12 -11.91
N ASP A 242 -11.44 8.26 -11.85
CA ASP A 242 -10.52 7.25 -11.37
C ASP A 242 -10.20 7.46 -9.87
N PHE A 243 -10.10 6.37 -9.12
CA PHE A 243 -9.70 6.39 -7.71
C PHE A 243 -8.75 5.23 -7.42
N TYR A 244 -7.69 5.47 -6.64
CA TYR A 244 -6.63 4.48 -6.39
C TYR A 244 -6.62 4.05 -4.93
N ILE A 245 -6.41 2.74 -4.69
CA ILE A 245 -6.05 2.19 -3.39
C ILE A 245 -4.75 1.41 -3.58
N VAL A 246 -3.73 1.79 -2.84
CA VAL A 246 -2.35 1.31 -3.02
C VAL A 246 -1.90 0.56 -1.79
N SER A 247 -1.16 -0.52 -1.97
CA SER A 247 -0.39 -1.21 -0.95
C SER A 247 0.84 -1.85 -1.56
N HIS A 248 1.99 -1.75 -0.90
CA HIS A 248 3.14 -2.53 -1.32
C HIS A 248 3.05 -3.99 -0.85
N PHE A 249 3.79 -4.86 -1.52
CA PHE A 249 3.77 -6.28 -1.20
C PHE A 249 5.16 -6.86 -0.86
N ASP A 250 6.21 -6.08 -1.01
CA ASP A 250 7.53 -6.43 -0.52
C ASP A 250 7.62 -6.27 1.01
N SER A 251 8.75 -6.62 1.60
CA SER A 251 8.98 -6.52 3.04
C SER A 251 10.45 -6.41 3.36
N THR A 252 10.82 -5.85 4.49
CA THR A 252 12.20 -5.77 4.96
C THR A 252 12.36 -6.18 6.41
N ASN A 253 13.60 -6.41 6.85
CA ASN A 253 13.93 -6.60 8.25
C ASN A 253 15.22 -5.86 8.58
N ASN A 254 15.11 -4.87 9.43
CA ASN A 254 16.22 -4.07 9.94
C ASN A 254 16.46 -4.29 11.43
N VAL A 255 15.54 -4.98 12.12
CA VAL A 255 15.48 -5.07 13.59
C VAL A 255 15.40 -6.53 14.02
N GLY A 256 16.36 -6.93 14.84
CA GLY A 256 16.43 -8.27 15.40
C GLY A 256 17.60 -9.10 14.86
N PRO A 257 17.98 -10.15 15.61
CA PRO A 257 19.19 -10.92 15.32
C PRO A 257 19.05 -11.91 14.17
N LYS A 258 17.83 -12.30 13.78
CA LYS A 258 17.60 -13.35 12.77
C LYS A 258 17.56 -12.82 11.36
N GLY A 259 17.23 -11.53 11.18
CA GLY A 259 17.14 -10.89 9.88
C GLY A 259 16.06 -11.49 8.97
N VAL A 260 14.99 -12.06 9.55
CA VAL A 260 13.87 -12.64 8.82
C VAL A 260 12.65 -11.76 9.01
N SER A 261 12.10 -11.23 7.93
CA SER A 261 10.78 -10.57 7.94
C SER A 261 9.82 -11.30 7.02
N TRP A 262 8.68 -11.66 7.56
CA TRP A 262 7.59 -12.18 6.75
C TRP A 262 6.66 -11.07 6.27
N GLY A 263 6.86 -9.85 6.79
CA GLY A 263 6.03 -8.71 6.44
C GLY A 263 4.55 -8.93 6.77
N ALA A 264 4.26 -9.50 7.94
CA ALA A 264 2.88 -9.80 8.31
C ALA A 264 2.08 -8.51 8.56
N THR A 265 2.66 -7.57 9.33
CA THR A 265 2.08 -6.24 9.49
C THR A 265 2.47 -5.34 8.34
N ASP A 266 3.72 -5.39 7.92
CA ASP A 266 4.32 -4.54 6.90
C ASP A 266 4.75 -5.37 5.67
N ASN A 267 3.98 -5.40 4.59
CA ASN A 267 2.65 -4.84 4.46
C ASN A 267 1.64 -5.93 4.01
N GLY A 268 1.76 -7.11 4.63
CA GLY A 268 0.76 -8.18 4.44
C GLY A 268 -0.64 -7.76 4.89
N SER A 269 -0.69 -6.82 5.85
CA SER A 269 -1.94 -6.22 6.33
C SER A 269 -2.66 -5.46 5.21
N GLY A 270 -2.02 -4.50 4.55
CA GLY A 270 -2.59 -3.73 3.45
C GLY A 270 -2.93 -4.60 2.23
N VAL A 271 -2.04 -5.53 1.87
CA VAL A 271 -2.28 -6.48 0.78
C VAL A 271 -3.54 -7.31 1.02
N SER A 272 -3.75 -7.80 2.25
CA SER A 272 -4.92 -8.63 2.56
C SER A 272 -6.24 -7.86 2.50
N VAL A 273 -6.24 -6.58 2.83
CA VAL A 273 -7.39 -5.69 2.64
C VAL A 273 -7.67 -5.50 1.16
N ASN A 274 -6.65 -5.21 0.33
CA ASN A 274 -6.80 -5.09 -1.12
C ASN A 274 -7.33 -6.38 -1.77
N LEU A 275 -6.81 -7.55 -1.39
CA LEU A 275 -7.32 -8.84 -1.87
C LEU A 275 -8.78 -9.07 -1.45
N SER A 276 -9.15 -8.63 -0.26
CA SER A 276 -10.53 -8.73 0.23
C SER A 276 -11.49 -7.80 -0.51
N LEU A 277 -11.04 -6.58 -0.87
CA LEU A 277 -11.77 -5.69 -1.77
C LEU A 277 -11.96 -6.31 -3.16
N LEU A 278 -10.91 -6.92 -3.72
CA LEU A 278 -11.01 -7.65 -4.99
C LEU A 278 -12.05 -8.76 -4.90
N LYS A 279 -12.00 -9.56 -3.84
CA LYS A 279 -12.97 -10.62 -3.62
C LYS A 279 -14.39 -10.08 -3.49
N TYR A 280 -14.59 -8.97 -2.81
CA TYR A 280 -15.90 -8.30 -2.70
C TYR A 280 -16.43 -7.85 -4.07
N PHE A 281 -15.61 -7.14 -4.85
CA PHE A 281 -16.00 -6.63 -6.16
C PHE A 281 -15.94 -7.67 -7.30
N SER A 282 -15.47 -8.90 -7.03
CA SER A 282 -15.59 -10.00 -7.99
C SER A 282 -17.06 -10.41 -8.21
N ASP A 283 -17.95 -10.14 -7.23
CA ASP A 283 -19.39 -10.19 -7.44
C ASP A 283 -19.87 -8.91 -8.18
N PRO A 284 -20.41 -9.02 -9.40
CA PRO A 284 -20.84 -7.86 -10.17
C PRO A 284 -21.92 -7.01 -9.46
N LYS A 285 -22.73 -7.61 -8.58
CA LYS A 285 -23.75 -6.89 -7.82
C LYS A 285 -23.16 -5.83 -6.88
N ASN A 286 -21.96 -6.06 -6.38
CA ASN A 286 -21.30 -5.10 -5.50
C ASN A 286 -20.78 -3.87 -6.26
N ARG A 287 -20.72 -3.94 -7.59
CA ARG A 287 -20.35 -2.83 -8.46
C ARG A 287 -21.52 -1.91 -8.79
N ASP A 288 -22.74 -2.31 -8.47
CA ASP A 288 -23.96 -1.50 -8.68
C ASP A 288 -23.99 -0.20 -7.84
N ASN A 289 -23.13 -0.11 -6.84
CA ASN A 289 -22.98 1.06 -5.98
C ASN A 289 -21.58 1.68 -6.05
N LEU A 290 -20.74 1.26 -6.98
CA LEU A 290 -19.40 1.82 -7.19
C LEU A 290 -19.50 2.98 -8.18
N GLY A 291 -19.17 4.21 -7.74
CA GLY A 291 -19.28 5.41 -8.57
C GLY A 291 -18.00 5.82 -9.29
N VAL A 292 -16.91 5.10 -9.06
CA VAL A 292 -15.58 5.38 -9.63
C VAL A 292 -15.05 4.18 -10.39
N ARG A 293 -14.16 4.41 -11.33
CA ARG A 293 -13.26 3.38 -11.81
C ARG A 293 -12.19 3.17 -10.75
N LEU A 294 -12.29 2.05 -10.04
CA LEU A 294 -11.40 1.75 -8.93
C LEU A 294 -10.15 1.02 -9.42
N HIS A 295 -9.00 1.53 -9.04
CA HIS A 295 -7.70 0.90 -9.27
C HIS A 295 -7.13 0.40 -7.95
N LEU A 296 -6.97 -0.92 -7.81
CA LEU A 296 -6.20 -1.51 -6.73
C LEU A 296 -4.78 -1.76 -7.24
N VAL A 297 -3.82 -1.05 -6.68
CA VAL A 297 -2.43 -1.07 -7.14
C VAL A 297 -1.57 -1.74 -6.08
N PHE A 298 -1.00 -2.88 -6.46
CA PHE A 298 -0.02 -3.58 -5.64
C PHE A 298 1.36 -3.19 -6.15
N VAL A 299 2.15 -2.52 -5.33
CA VAL A 299 3.46 -2.00 -5.73
C VAL A 299 4.60 -2.80 -5.10
N ASP A 300 5.72 -2.86 -5.81
CA ASP A 300 6.94 -3.55 -5.42
C ASP A 300 8.01 -2.54 -4.99
N ALA A 301 8.98 -3.01 -4.22
CA ALA A 301 10.17 -2.24 -3.88
C ALA A 301 9.88 -0.90 -3.15
N GLU A 302 8.89 -0.89 -2.27
CA GLU A 302 8.61 0.22 -1.37
C GLU A 302 9.74 0.39 -0.36
N GLU A 303 10.14 -0.71 0.29
CA GLU A 303 11.09 -0.81 1.39
C GLU A 303 12.51 -0.28 1.10
N ILE A 304 12.75 0.06 -0.13
CA ILE A 304 14.03 0.60 -0.61
C ILE A 304 13.89 2.00 -1.20
N GLY A 305 12.73 2.64 -0.98
CA GLY A 305 12.46 4.03 -1.35
C GLY A 305 11.34 4.19 -2.37
N VAL A 306 10.22 3.54 -2.13
CA VAL A 306 8.94 3.69 -2.86
C VAL A 306 9.07 3.55 -4.39
N MET A 307 9.95 2.63 -4.85
CA MET A 307 10.31 2.52 -6.27
C MET A 307 9.12 2.16 -7.16
N GLY A 308 8.25 1.27 -6.68
CA GLY A 308 7.08 0.82 -7.44
C GLY A 308 6.05 1.92 -7.65
N SER A 309 5.69 2.64 -6.61
CA SER A 309 4.78 3.77 -6.70
C SER A 309 5.36 4.92 -7.51
N GLN A 310 6.67 5.20 -7.40
CA GLN A 310 7.37 6.12 -8.28
C GLN A 310 7.24 5.70 -9.75
N ALA A 311 7.51 4.42 -10.05
CA ALA A 311 7.42 3.90 -11.42
C ALA A 311 5.99 3.97 -11.97
N PHE A 312 4.98 3.71 -11.13
CA PHE A 312 3.57 3.84 -11.51
C PHE A 312 3.21 5.28 -11.85
N VAL A 313 3.52 6.22 -10.96
CA VAL A 313 3.22 7.65 -11.15
C VAL A 313 3.91 8.20 -12.38
N GLU A 314 5.20 7.91 -12.56
CA GLU A 314 5.98 8.38 -13.71
C GLU A 314 5.47 7.76 -15.03
N GLN A 315 5.01 6.52 -15.03
CA GLN A 315 4.56 5.87 -16.26
C GLN A 315 3.14 6.24 -16.65
N PHE A 316 2.23 6.41 -15.70
CA PHE A 316 0.80 6.50 -15.97
C PHE A 316 0.18 7.86 -15.66
N LEU A 317 0.69 8.60 -14.69
CA LEU A 317 0.09 9.86 -14.25
C LEU A 317 0.83 11.08 -14.76
N ILE A 318 2.14 10.97 -15.01
CA ILE A 318 2.97 12.08 -15.49
C ILE A 318 3.59 11.69 -16.83
N SER A 319 3.29 12.48 -17.87
CA SER A 319 3.98 12.36 -19.13
C SER A 319 5.26 13.17 -19.12
N ASN A 320 6.31 12.67 -19.77
CA ASN A 320 7.55 13.39 -19.97
C ASN A 320 7.80 13.56 -21.47
N ILE A 321 7.15 14.54 -22.07
CA ILE A 321 7.31 14.87 -23.48
C ILE A 321 8.37 15.95 -23.61
N GLN A 322 9.45 15.67 -24.34
CA GLN A 322 10.55 16.61 -24.63
C GLN A 322 11.16 17.29 -23.37
N GLY A 323 11.22 16.56 -22.24
CA GLY A 323 11.79 17.08 -21.00
C GLY A 323 10.82 17.90 -20.14
N ASN A 324 9.63 18.18 -20.61
CA ASN A 324 8.56 18.80 -19.81
C ASN A 324 7.68 17.72 -19.18
N LYS A 325 7.40 17.86 -17.89
CA LYS A 325 6.42 16.99 -17.22
C LYS A 325 5.02 17.54 -17.48
N GLU A 326 4.21 16.76 -18.16
CA GLU A 326 2.81 17.09 -18.44
C GLU A 326 1.88 16.09 -17.73
N THR A 327 0.73 16.57 -17.27
CA THR A 327 -0.34 15.72 -16.79
C THR A 327 -1.01 15.01 -17.96
N ASN A 328 -1.25 13.71 -17.83
CA ASN A 328 -1.97 12.96 -18.85
C ASN A 328 -3.48 12.86 -18.52
N GLU A 329 -4.25 12.33 -19.48
CA GLU A 329 -5.70 12.18 -19.35
C GLU A 329 -6.11 11.36 -18.10
N LEU A 330 -5.31 10.35 -17.72
CA LEU A 330 -5.61 9.53 -16.55
C LEU A 330 -5.50 10.34 -15.26
N LEU A 331 -4.48 11.19 -15.14
CA LEU A 331 -4.38 12.09 -13.97
C LEU A 331 -5.52 13.11 -13.96
N ALA A 332 -5.90 13.65 -15.12
CA ALA A 332 -7.01 14.60 -15.22
C ALA A 332 -8.37 13.99 -14.81
N SER A 333 -8.54 12.68 -14.97
CA SER A 333 -9.73 11.96 -14.50
C SER A 333 -9.62 11.47 -13.06
N SER A 334 -8.47 11.59 -12.40
CA SER A 334 -8.21 11.04 -11.07
C SER A 334 -8.73 11.95 -9.97
N LEU A 335 -9.48 11.39 -9.02
CA LEU A 335 -10.00 12.09 -7.85
C LEU A 335 -9.04 12.07 -6.66
N GLY A 336 -8.37 10.95 -6.42
CA GLY A 336 -7.50 10.78 -5.28
C GLY A 336 -7.03 9.36 -5.09
N MET A 337 -6.27 9.15 -4.01
CA MET A 337 -5.79 7.83 -3.64
C MET A 337 -5.81 7.61 -2.13
N ILE A 338 -5.86 6.35 -1.73
CA ILE A 338 -5.64 5.91 -0.35
C ILE A 338 -4.45 4.96 -0.36
N ASN A 339 -3.45 5.26 0.45
CA ASN A 339 -2.36 4.35 0.75
C ASN A 339 -2.69 3.51 1.98
N MET A 340 -2.41 2.23 1.90
CA MET A 340 -2.53 1.30 3.01
C MET A 340 -1.18 0.69 3.30
N ASP A 341 -0.61 1.08 4.42
CA ASP A 341 0.67 0.56 4.87
C ASP A 341 0.62 0.28 6.36
N THR A 342 0.95 -0.95 6.75
CA THR A 342 0.91 -1.39 8.15
C THR A 342 -0.45 -1.12 8.82
N VAL A 343 -1.56 -1.39 8.12
CA VAL A 343 -2.91 -0.97 8.55
C VAL A 343 -3.45 -1.72 9.76
N SER A 344 -2.69 -2.68 10.29
CA SER A 344 -3.00 -3.43 11.51
C SER A 344 -1.72 -3.85 12.22
N GLY A 345 -1.84 -4.08 13.53
CA GLY A 345 -0.73 -4.51 14.39
C GLY A 345 -0.45 -3.53 15.53
N GLY A 346 -0.62 -2.27 15.30
CA GLY A 346 -0.49 -1.22 16.30
C GLY A 346 -1.62 -1.24 17.34
N ASP A 347 -1.44 -0.50 18.43
CA ASP A 347 -2.48 -0.39 19.45
C ASP A 347 -3.69 0.40 18.94
N LYS A 348 -3.48 1.30 17.96
CA LYS A 348 -4.50 2.13 17.33
C LYS A 348 -4.32 2.15 15.82
N MET A 349 -5.37 2.54 15.12
CA MET A 349 -5.35 2.81 13.68
C MET A 349 -5.50 4.30 13.45
N TYR A 350 -4.77 4.82 12.48
CA TYR A 350 -4.80 6.24 12.13
C TYR A 350 -5.06 6.43 10.65
N VAL A 351 -5.65 7.58 10.32
CA VAL A 351 -5.72 8.09 8.97
C VAL A 351 -5.06 9.47 8.89
N HIS A 352 -4.20 9.63 7.92
CA HIS A 352 -3.40 10.81 7.67
C HIS A 352 -3.82 11.52 6.39
N SER A 353 -3.49 12.79 6.28
CA SER A 353 -3.49 13.53 5.02
C SER A 353 -2.44 14.64 5.05
N PRO A 354 -1.96 15.09 3.89
CA PRO A 354 -1.12 16.29 3.84
C PRO A 354 -1.85 17.49 4.42
N ASN A 355 -1.14 18.29 5.19
CA ASN A 355 -1.69 19.54 5.72
C ASN A 355 -1.38 20.70 4.77
N THR A 356 -2.41 21.28 4.16
CA THR A 356 -2.30 22.38 3.20
C THR A 356 -1.61 23.63 3.73
N LYS A 357 -1.68 23.89 5.04
CA LYS A 357 -1.01 25.04 5.66
C LYS A 357 0.50 24.89 5.74
N GLN A 358 1.00 23.69 5.58
CA GLN A 358 2.40 23.32 5.78
C GLN A 358 3.13 22.96 4.49
N ASP A 359 2.42 22.66 3.40
CA ASP A 359 3.04 22.40 2.10
C ASP A 359 2.59 23.42 1.03
N PRO A 360 3.40 24.46 0.79
CA PRO A 360 3.09 25.45 -0.24
C PRO A 360 3.17 24.90 -1.68
N ASN A 361 3.74 23.71 -1.88
CA ASN A 361 3.86 23.10 -3.21
C ASN A 361 2.59 22.38 -3.64
N LEU A 362 1.73 22.02 -2.68
CA LEU A 362 0.38 21.58 -2.99
C LEU A 362 -0.51 22.78 -3.14
N GLY A 363 -1.07 22.96 -4.28
CA GLY A 363 -2.14 23.94 -4.46
C GLY A 363 -3.22 23.72 -3.39
N SER A 364 -3.78 24.82 -2.87
CA SER A 364 -4.77 24.80 -1.78
C SER A 364 -5.95 23.83 -2.01
N ALA A 365 -6.29 23.57 -3.27
CA ALA A 365 -7.37 22.64 -3.63
C ALA A 365 -7.03 21.17 -3.34
N SER A 366 -5.84 20.70 -3.72
CA SER A 366 -5.44 19.30 -3.56
C SER A 366 -5.34 18.87 -2.10
N GLY A 367 -4.85 19.77 -1.22
CA GLY A 367 -4.77 19.45 0.20
C GLY A 367 -6.13 19.50 0.90
N ASN A 368 -7.03 20.38 0.49
CA ASN A 368 -8.41 20.38 1.01
C ASN A 368 -9.13 19.06 0.66
N LEU A 369 -8.93 18.53 -0.55
CA LEU A 369 -9.49 17.24 -0.97
C LEU A 369 -8.85 16.08 -0.20
N SER A 370 -7.54 16.11 0.06
CA SER A 370 -6.86 15.13 0.91
C SER A 370 -7.47 15.10 2.31
N THR A 371 -7.68 16.27 2.91
CA THR A 371 -8.33 16.40 4.22
C THR A 371 -9.77 15.87 4.18
N THR A 372 -10.49 16.11 3.09
CA THR A 372 -11.87 15.60 2.91
C THR A 372 -11.88 14.06 2.88
N ILE A 373 -10.97 13.44 2.13
CA ILE A 373 -10.85 11.96 2.09
C ILE A 373 -10.56 11.42 3.50
N ARG A 374 -9.58 12.00 4.21
CA ARG A 374 -9.24 11.64 5.58
C ARG A 374 -10.44 11.72 6.53
N ASP A 375 -11.13 12.86 6.53
CA ASP A 375 -12.23 13.12 7.46
C ASP A 375 -13.45 12.24 7.18
N GLN A 376 -13.68 11.88 5.93
CA GLN A 376 -14.72 10.90 5.55
C GLN A 376 -14.35 9.51 6.06
N LEU A 377 -13.13 9.04 5.85
CA LEU A 377 -12.66 7.74 6.36
C LEU A 377 -12.76 7.67 7.89
N HIS A 378 -12.31 8.71 8.59
CA HIS A 378 -12.48 8.81 10.04
C HIS A 378 -13.95 8.73 10.45
N SER A 379 -14.81 9.52 9.84
CA SER A 379 -16.23 9.59 10.19
C SER A 379 -16.94 8.25 9.97
N LEU A 380 -16.64 7.56 8.87
CA LEU A 380 -17.23 6.25 8.55
C LEU A 380 -16.74 5.17 9.52
N SER A 381 -15.46 5.13 9.84
CA SER A 381 -14.90 4.19 10.81
C SER A 381 -15.46 4.44 12.22
N LYS A 382 -15.63 5.70 12.59
CA LYS A 382 -16.23 6.11 13.86
C LYS A 382 -17.68 5.65 13.99
N LEU A 383 -18.48 5.82 12.95
CA LEU A 383 -19.86 5.29 12.93
C LEU A 383 -19.89 3.77 13.09
N ARG A 384 -18.95 3.06 12.45
CA ARG A 384 -18.80 1.62 12.59
C ARG A 384 -18.40 1.24 14.02
N SER A 385 -17.39 1.91 14.58
CA SER A 385 -16.89 1.72 15.94
C SER A 385 -18.01 1.91 16.98
N GLN A 386 -18.81 2.97 16.84
CA GLN A 386 -19.97 3.22 17.70
C GLN A 386 -21.01 2.09 17.60
N LYS A 387 -21.31 1.61 16.38
CA LYS A 387 -22.24 0.51 16.16
C LYS A 387 -21.75 -0.80 16.78
N LEU A 388 -20.45 -1.05 16.75
CA LEU A 388 -19.81 -2.22 17.34
C LEU A 388 -19.58 -2.06 18.84
N ASN A 389 -19.75 -0.87 19.40
CA ASN A 389 -19.39 -0.48 20.74
C ASN A 389 -17.93 -0.83 21.09
N ASP A 390 -17.01 -0.58 20.15
CA ASP A 390 -15.58 -0.88 20.24
C ASP A 390 -14.74 0.26 19.65
N SER A 391 -14.28 1.17 20.52
CA SER A 391 -13.48 2.34 20.11
C SER A 391 -12.12 1.96 19.51
N ALA A 392 -11.62 0.75 19.75
CA ALA A 392 -10.39 0.26 19.11
C ALA A 392 -10.55 0.00 17.61
N GLN A 393 -11.77 0.07 17.08
CA GLN A 393 -12.10 -0.10 15.66
C GLN A 393 -12.29 1.24 14.93
N GLU A 394 -11.84 2.35 15.48
CA GLU A 394 -11.88 3.66 14.85
C GLU A 394 -10.54 3.96 14.16
N LEU A 395 -10.60 4.54 12.96
CA LEU A 395 -9.46 5.21 12.34
C LEU A 395 -9.38 6.62 12.96
N GLU A 396 -8.49 6.80 13.90
CA GLU A 396 -8.27 8.11 14.52
C GLU A 396 -7.59 9.05 13.51
N ILE A 397 -7.89 10.34 13.55
CA ILE A 397 -7.11 11.31 12.81
C ILE A 397 -5.74 11.41 13.47
N HIS A 398 -4.69 11.31 12.66
CA HIS A 398 -3.32 11.42 13.15
C HIS A 398 -3.14 12.68 14.02
N PRO A 399 -2.68 12.54 15.26
CA PRO A 399 -2.46 13.70 16.12
C PRO A 399 -1.35 14.55 15.51
N GLN A 400 -1.66 15.82 15.23
CA GLN A 400 -0.66 16.77 14.76
C GLN A 400 0.34 17.06 15.88
N PHE A 401 1.47 16.37 15.83
CA PHE A 401 2.60 16.75 16.67
C PHE A 401 3.28 17.99 16.10
N SER A 402 3.98 18.72 16.99
CA SER A 402 4.73 19.90 16.62
C SER A 402 5.53 19.69 15.32
N PRO A 403 5.55 20.65 14.39
CA PRO A 403 6.33 20.58 13.15
C PRO A 403 7.81 20.28 13.33
N THR A 404 8.35 20.51 14.52
CA THR A 404 9.73 20.22 14.87
C THR A 404 10.02 18.72 15.03
N GLN A 405 9.00 17.88 15.13
CA GLN A 405 9.16 16.45 15.39
C GLN A 405 9.12 15.59 14.12
N TYR A 406 8.34 16.01 13.09
CA TYR A 406 8.12 15.22 11.86
C TYR A 406 8.29 16.04 10.57
N GLY A 407 8.96 17.17 10.61
CA GLY A 407 8.99 18.08 9.46
C GLY A 407 7.66 18.82 9.28
N ALA A 408 7.37 19.22 8.05
CA ALA A 408 6.30 20.17 7.75
C ALA A 408 4.91 19.57 7.58
N GLY A 409 4.66 18.28 7.84
CA GLY A 409 3.37 17.68 7.50
C GLY A 409 2.90 16.58 8.42
N GLU A 410 1.60 16.31 8.37
CA GLU A 410 0.95 15.14 8.95
C GLU A 410 1.42 13.85 8.30
N THR A 411 1.67 13.93 6.99
CA THR A 411 2.13 12.86 6.12
C THR A 411 3.51 13.22 5.59
N GLY A 412 4.49 12.40 5.92
CA GLY A 412 5.85 12.52 5.37
C GLY A 412 6.00 11.79 4.03
N ASP A 413 7.24 11.53 3.67
CA ASP A 413 7.65 10.90 2.41
C ASP A 413 7.95 9.40 2.56
N TRP A 414 7.50 8.78 3.63
CA TRP A 414 7.91 7.46 4.08
C TRP A 414 7.12 6.27 3.51
N SER A 415 6.13 6.49 2.61
CA SER A 415 5.39 5.40 1.98
C SER A 415 4.83 5.78 0.62
N ASP A 416 4.13 4.86 -0.04
CA ASP A 416 3.67 4.89 -1.43
C ASP A 416 2.74 6.04 -1.82
N HIS A 417 2.16 6.74 -0.86
CA HIS A 417 1.37 7.96 -1.12
C HIS A 417 2.26 9.12 -1.63
N PHE A 418 3.55 9.12 -1.26
CA PHE A 418 4.43 10.25 -1.53
C PHE A 418 4.57 10.61 -3.01
N PRO A 419 4.83 9.68 -3.96
CA PRO A 419 4.89 10.03 -5.38
C PRO A 419 3.58 10.56 -5.95
N PHE A 420 2.45 10.02 -5.50
CA PHE A 420 1.12 10.51 -5.93
C PHE A 420 0.89 11.94 -5.45
N TYR A 421 1.23 12.21 -4.21
CA TYR A 421 1.11 13.52 -3.60
C TYR A 421 2.15 14.51 -4.15
N ASN A 422 3.43 14.17 -4.09
CA ASN A 422 4.50 15.11 -4.39
C ASN A 422 4.67 15.37 -5.89
N LYS A 423 4.57 14.33 -6.72
CA LYS A 423 4.81 14.45 -8.17
C LYS A 423 3.54 14.64 -8.97
N ALA A 424 2.52 13.82 -8.72
CA ALA A 424 1.25 13.90 -9.45
C ALA A 424 0.30 14.96 -8.88
N LYS A 425 0.58 15.51 -7.68
CA LYS A 425 -0.29 16.47 -7.00
C LYS A 425 -1.71 15.96 -6.77
N LEU A 426 -1.85 14.63 -6.65
CA LEU A 426 -3.12 13.98 -6.41
C LEU A 426 -3.50 14.08 -4.93
N PRO A 427 -4.78 14.29 -4.59
CA PRO A 427 -5.25 14.17 -3.21
C PRO A 427 -4.99 12.78 -2.65
N VAL A 428 -4.46 12.70 -1.43
CA VAL A 428 -4.09 11.42 -0.81
C VAL A 428 -4.58 11.32 0.63
N ALA A 429 -4.93 10.11 1.05
CA ALA A 429 -5.01 9.73 2.45
C ALA A 429 -4.12 8.51 2.70
N TYR A 430 -3.63 8.38 3.91
CA TYR A 430 -2.75 7.30 4.32
C TYR A 430 -3.29 6.64 5.59
N ILE A 431 -3.43 5.32 5.58
CA ILE A 431 -3.91 4.53 6.73
C ILE A 431 -2.76 3.71 7.27
N GLU A 432 -2.50 3.84 8.56
CA GLU A 432 -1.53 3.03 9.30
C GLU A 432 -2.04 2.61 10.68
N SER A 433 -1.33 1.69 11.31
CA SER A 433 -1.61 1.23 12.67
C SER A 433 -0.34 1.28 13.51
N THR A 434 -0.36 2.16 14.52
CA THR A 434 0.80 2.45 15.38
C THR A 434 0.35 2.90 16.77
N ASN A 435 1.28 3.46 17.58
CA ASN A 435 0.94 4.07 18.87
C ASN A 435 1.73 5.35 19.12
N PHE A 436 1.15 6.48 18.78
CA PHE A 436 1.75 7.80 18.99
C PHE A 436 1.84 8.25 20.46
N ALA A 437 1.35 7.47 21.41
CA ALA A 437 1.48 7.75 22.83
C ALA A 437 2.74 7.15 23.47
N ILE A 438 3.64 6.53 22.70
CA ILE A 438 4.89 5.99 23.20
C ILE A 438 5.99 7.02 23.05
N PHE A 439 6.58 7.44 24.18
CA PHE A 439 7.60 8.48 24.23
C PHE A 439 8.87 7.95 24.87
N SER A 440 10.03 8.37 24.37
CA SER A 440 11.28 8.19 25.08
C SER A 440 11.39 9.12 26.31
N LYS A 441 12.27 8.80 27.26
CA LYS A 441 12.53 9.64 28.46
C LYS A 441 12.93 11.07 28.13
N THR A 442 13.42 11.34 26.93
CA THR A 442 13.79 12.68 26.46
C THR A 442 12.60 13.47 25.96
N GLY A 443 11.39 12.91 25.98
CA GLY A 443 10.19 13.57 25.45
C GLY A 443 10.10 13.57 23.93
N SER A 444 11.08 12.99 23.24
CA SER A 444 11.02 12.76 21.80
C SER A 444 10.27 11.46 21.53
N TYR A 445 9.29 11.53 20.64
CA TYR A 445 8.60 10.36 20.14
C TYR A 445 9.57 9.50 19.32
N ASP A 446 9.61 8.19 19.58
CA ASP A 446 10.44 7.25 18.82
C ASP A 446 9.90 7.04 17.38
N GLY A 447 8.66 7.40 17.11
CA GLY A 447 8.05 7.42 15.78
C GLY A 447 7.67 6.05 15.23
N TYR A 448 8.27 4.99 15.73
CA TYR A 448 8.21 3.67 15.11
C TYR A 448 7.53 2.60 15.96
N ALA A 449 7.32 2.83 17.25
CA ALA A 449 6.73 1.82 18.13
C ALA A 449 5.23 1.65 17.85
N GLN A 450 4.86 0.46 17.41
CA GLN A 450 3.46 0.14 17.08
C GLN A 450 2.61 -0.18 18.30
N THR A 451 3.20 -0.78 19.33
CA THR A 451 2.42 -1.36 20.42
C THR A 451 3.10 -1.28 21.78
N THR A 452 2.29 -1.15 22.82
CA THR A 452 2.70 -1.28 24.21
C THR A 452 2.77 -2.74 24.69
N ASN A 453 2.49 -3.71 23.82
CA ASN A 453 2.55 -5.14 24.17
C ASN A 453 3.97 -5.51 24.62
N PRO A 454 4.18 -6.01 25.86
CA PRO A 454 5.51 -6.33 26.37
C PRO A 454 6.26 -7.36 25.53
N LYS A 455 5.55 -8.18 24.73
CA LYS A 455 6.17 -9.17 23.84
C LYS A 455 6.87 -8.53 22.64
N ALA A 456 6.52 -7.30 22.31
CA ALA A 456 7.17 -6.50 21.25
C ALA A 456 8.35 -5.65 21.79
N TRP A 457 8.58 -5.65 23.11
CA TRP A 457 9.69 -4.93 23.73
C TRP A 457 10.74 -5.93 24.21
N VAL A 458 11.83 -6.02 23.48
CA VAL A 458 12.88 -7.03 23.73
C VAL A 458 14.20 -6.35 24.03
N LEU A 459 14.77 -6.65 25.19
CA LEU A 459 16.11 -6.21 25.57
C LEU A 459 17.19 -7.04 24.84
N LYS A 460 18.39 -6.52 24.71
CA LYS A 460 19.54 -7.22 24.08
C LYS A 460 19.91 -8.53 24.78
N ASN A 461 19.55 -8.69 26.03
CA ASN A 461 19.72 -9.94 26.77
C ASN A 461 18.59 -10.97 26.52
N GLY A 462 17.68 -10.67 25.57
CA GLY A 462 16.57 -11.53 25.17
C GLY A 462 15.34 -11.49 26.11
N LYS A 463 15.34 -10.70 27.16
CA LYS A 463 14.20 -10.55 28.05
C LYS A 463 13.20 -9.54 27.52
N ASN A 464 11.91 -9.81 27.76
CA ASN A 464 10.87 -8.83 27.48
C ASN A 464 10.86 -7.71 28.51
N MET A 465 10.37 -6.54 28.11
CA MET A 465 10.29 -5.33 28.92
C MET A 465 8.84 -4.81 28.93
N GLN A 466 8.38 -4.35 30.08
CA GLN A 466 7.10 -3.67 30.23
C GLN A 466 7.32 -2.16 30.23
N LEU A 467 6.60 -1.43 29.40
CA LEU A 467 6.58 0.03 29.45
C LEU A 467 5.90 0.55 30.71
N VAL A 468 6.32 1.72 31.14
CA VAL A 468 5.74 2.45 32.27
C VAL A 468 4.73 3.47 31.75
N LYS A 469 3.48 3.34 32.17
CA LYS A 469 2.44 4.32 31.87
C LYS A 469 2.63 5.57 32.75
N ARG A 470 2.59 6.73 32.13
CA ARG A 470 2.69 8.04 32.79
C ARG A 470 1.56 8.95 32.33
N THR A 471 1.26 9.93 33.13
CA THR A 471 0.35 11.02 32.75
C THR A 471 1.12 12.33 32.68
N LEU A 472 0.88 13.08 31.62
CA LEU A 472 1.46 14.41 31.39
C LEU A 472 0.35 15.47 31.47
N ASN A 473 0.74 16.73 31.55
CA ASN A 473 -0.18 17.90 31.53
C ASN A 473 -1.34 17.80 32.56
N GLY A 474 -1.00 17.46 33.82
CA GLY A 474 -2.02 17.38 34.88
C GLY A 474 -3.01 16.21 34.73
N GLY A 475 -2.64 15.16 34.02
CA GLY A 475 -3.49 13.99 33.84
C GLY A 475 -4.25 13.94 32.50
N LEU A 476 -4.06 14.93 31.65
CA LEU A 476 -4.80 15.04 30.38
C LEU A 476 -4.25 14.13 29.26
N LEU A 477 -2.96 13.75 29.33
CA LEU A 477 -2.33 12.92 28.30
C LEU A 477 -1.70 11.68 28.94
N GLU A 478 -2.14 10.51 28.50
CA GLU A 478 -1.50 9.23 28.85
C GLU A 478 -0.38 8.93 27.86
N VAL A 479 0.81 8.63 28.37
CA VAL A 479 1.99 8.28 27.58
C VAL A 479 2.66 7.06 28.18
N TYR A 480 3.47 6.40 27.36
CA TYR A 480 4.25 5.23 27.75
C TYR A 480 5.73 5.53 27.58
N ASP A 481 6.53 5.08 28.54
CA ASP A 481 7.99 5.34 28.59
C ASP A 481 8.74 4.07 29.06
N TRP A 482 10.02 4.08 28.85
CA TRP A 482 10.90 3.00 29.31
C TRP A 482 11.05 3.00 30.84
N PRO A 483 11.24 1.81 31.46
CA PRO A 483 11.56 1.70 32.87
C PRO A 483 12.81 2.47 33.24
N GLU A 484 12.93 2.84 34.50
CA GLU A 484 14.11 3.49 35.02
C GLU A 484 15.35 2.61 34.82
N GLY A 485 16.49 3.22 34.45
CA GLY A 485 17.74 2.54 34.17
C GLY A 485 17.87 1.91 32.79
N ILE A 486 16.78 1.86 32.01
CA ILE A 486 16.82 1.37 30.61
C ILE A 486 17.05 2.54 29.64
N THR A 487 17.91 2.31 28.67
CA THR A 487 18.21 3.24 27.56
C THR A 487 17.94 2.58 26.22
N ARG A 488 17.86 3.36 25.13
CA ARG A 488 17.69 2.82 23.77
C ARG A 488 18.77 1.77 23.42
N LYS A 489 19.99 1.93 23.97
CA LYS A 489 21.10 1.01 23.73
C LYS A 489 20.88 -0.39 24.32
N ASP A 490 20.01 -0.52 25.30
CA ASP A 490 19.70 -1.78 25.97
C ASP A 490 18.58 -2.55 25.26
N ILE A 491 17.88 -1.90 24.34
CA ILE A 491 16.71 -2.43 23.63
C ILE A 491 17.13 -2.99 22.27
N ALA A 492 16.72 -4.21 21.97
CA ALA A 492 16.90 -4.86 20.69
C ALA A 492 15.70 -4.63 19.74
N ILE A 493 14.48 -4.77 20.28
CA ILE A 493 13.23 -4.49 19.56
C ILE A 493 12.42 -3.55 20.44
N ALA A 494 12.02 -2.39 19.89
CA ALA A 494 11.44 -1.26 20.62
C ALA A 494 9.96 -1.05 20.33
N GLY A 495 9.15 -2.11 20.39
CA GLY A 495 7.73 -2.05 20.08
C GLY A 495 7.43 -2.10 18.59
N ASP A 496 8.46 -2.22 17.77
CA ASP A 496 8.37 -2.34 16.31
C ASP A 496 8.07 -3.80 15.98
N ILE A 497 6.87 -4.10 15.54
CA ILE A 497 6.57 -5.41 14.95
C ILE A 497 7.12 -5.42 13.53
N TRP A 498 6.76 -4.41 12.75
CA TRP A 498 7.27 -4.15 11.40
C TRP A 498 8.80 -4.14 11.39
N HIS A 499 9.39 -4.48 10.27
CA HIS A 499 10.84 -4.53 10.06
C HIS A 499 11.61 -5.38 11.09
N SER A 500 10.93 -6.24 11.87
CA SER A 500 11.55 -7.03 12.92
C SER A 500 11.33 -8.52 12.77
N ASP A 501 12.08 -9.30 13.56
CA ASP A 501 11.90 -10.77 13.65
C ASP A 501 10.52 -11.18 14.19
N LEU A 502 9.71 -10.24 14.67
CA LEU A 502 8.36 -10.46 15.18
C LEU A 502 7.30 -10.38 14.06
N ASP A 503 7.65 -9.80 12.90
CA ASP A 503 6.69 -9.56 11.82
C ASP A 503 6.34 -10.84 11.05
N THR A 504 5.73 -11.77 11.77
CA THR A 504 5.30 -13.09 11.27
C THR A 504 3.84 -13.36 11.64
N ASN A 505 3.12 -14.11 10.80
CA ASN A 505 1.75 -14.51 11.11
C ASN A 505 1.64 -15.26 12.46
N LYS A 506 2.61 -16.11 12.77
CA LYS A 506 2.65 -16.84 14.05
C LYS A 506 2.67 -15.87 15.24
N TRP A 507 3.56 -14.89 15.21
CA TRP A 507 3.67 -13.92 16.30
C TRP A 507 2.40 -13.07 16.42
N VAL A 508 1.86 -12.63 15.29
CA VAL A 508 0.60 -11.86 15.20
C VAL A 508 -0.56 -12.66 15.81
N ASP A 509 -0.71 -13.92 15.42
CA ASP A 509 -1.78 -14.82 15.94
C ASP A 509 -1.67 -15.03 17.45
N GLU A 510 -0.46 -15.26 17.95
CA GLU A 510 -0.20 -15.55 19.36
C GLU A 510 -0.28 -14.31 20.28
N ASN A 511 0.08 -13.12 19.78
CA ASN A 511 0.29 -11.93 20.62
C ASN A 511 -0.69 -10.78 20.35
N LEU A 512 -1.26 -10.68 19.15
CA LEU A 512 -2.29 -9.71 18.79
C LEU A 512 -3.66 -10.38 18.64
N GLY A 513 -3.68 -11.59 18.13
CA GLY A 513 -4.87 -12.45 18.04
C GLY A 513 -6.01 -11.80 17.24
N ALA A 514 -7.23 -11.96 17.74
CA ALA A 514 -8.43 -11.46 17.06
C ALA A 514 -8.43 -9.94 16.84
N ARG A 515 -7.73 -9.16 17.66
CA ARG A 515 -7.64 -7.70 17.52
C ARG A 515 -7.06 -7.33 16.16
N PHE A 516 -5.98 -7.98 15.75
CA PHE A 516 -5.33 -7.73 14.47
C PHE A 516 -6.32 -7.86 13.30
N TYR A 517 -7.04 -8.96 13.25
CA TYR A 517 -8.00 -9.22 12.16
C TYR A 517 -9.23 -8.32 12.21
N ARG A 518 -9.67 -7.89 13.39
CA ARG A 518 -10.73 -6.90 13.50
C ARG A 518 -10.30 -5.52 13.00
N GLN A 519 -9.04 -5.14 13.21
CA GLN A 519 -8.49 -3.92 12.61
C GLN A 519 -8.53 -4.01 11.08
N LEU A 520 -8.06 -5.11 10.49
CA LEU A 520 -8.14 -5.33 9.04
C LEU A 520 -9.59 -5.26 8.52
N ASP A 521 -10.53 -5.90 9.22
CA ASP A 521 -11.95 -5.89 8.86
C ASP A 521 -12.56 -4.48 8.96
N THR A 522 -12.13 -3.69 9.93
CA THR A 522 -12.57 -2.30 10.05
C THR A 522 -12.08 -1.46 8.86
N VAL A 523 -10.83 -1.61 8.46
CA VAL A 523 -10.30 -0.91 7.29
C VAL A 523 -11.06 -1.33 6.03
N LEU A 524 -11.25 -2.64 5.81
CA LEU A 524 -12.01 -3.16 4.68
C LEU A 524 -13.43 -2.58 4.61
N GLU A 525 -14.18 -2.65 5.70
CA GLU A 525 -15.57 -2.18 5.71
C GLU A 525 -15.68 -0.66 5.60
N THR A 526 -14.71 0.08 6.16
CA THR A 526 -14.62 1.54 5.99
C THR A 526 -14.39 1.89 4.53
N LEU A 527 -13.45 1.23 3.86
CA LEU A 527 -13.16 1.45 2.43
C LEU A 527 -14.36 1.08 1.55
N LYS A 528 -15.01 -0.05 1.80
CA LYS A 528 -16.23 -0.43 1.08
C LYS A 528 -17.30 0.64 1.20
N THR A 529 -17.53 1.14 2.42
CA THR A 529 -18.54 2.17 2.67
C THR A 529 -18.14 3.49 2.01
N PHE A 530 -16.87 3.88 2.11
CA PHE A 530 -16.34 5.09 1.46
C PHE A 530 -16.57 5.07 -0.05
N LEU A 531 -16.18 4.00 -0.74
CA LEU A 531 -16.28 3.86 -2.20
C LEU A 531 -17.72 3.95 -2.74
N VAL A 532 -18.70 3.57 -1.92
CA VAL A 532 -20.12 3.65 -2.33
C VAL A 532 -20.80 4.94 -1.89
N SER A 533 -20.25 5.67 -0.91
CA SER A 533 -20.81 6.91 -0.38
C SER A 533 -20.18 8.19 -0.92
N MET A 534 -19.09 8.10 -1.65
CA MET A 534 -18.33 9.26 -2.13
C MET A 534 -18.93 9.93 -3.38
N TRP A 535 -20.08 9.49 -3.86
CA TRP A 535 -20.68 9.95 -5.10
C TRP A 535 -22.21 9.92 -5.05
N GLU A 536 -22.83 10.71 -5.94
CA GLU A 536 -24.26 10.69 -6.21
C GLU A 536 -24.55 11.04 -7.67
N ILE A 537 -25.72 10.66 -8.18
CA ILE A 537 -26.17 11.13 -9.49
C ILE A 537 -26.86 12.47 -9.31
N GLY A 538 -26.36 13.49 -10.01
CA GLY A 538 -26.91 14.81 -10.09
C GLY A 538 -27.10 15.28 -11.52
N ASP A 539 -27.13 16.57 -11.75
CA ASP A 539 -27.13 17.19 -13.08
C ASP A 539 -26.09 18.33 -13.17
N ASP A 540 -25.74 18.70 -14.40
CA ASP A 540 -24.75 19.75 -14.69
C ASP A 540 -25.29 21.19 -14.59
N GLY A 541 -26.49 21.37 -14.03
CA GLY A 541 -27.22 22.63 -14.00
C GLY A 541 -28.01 22.94 -15.28
N ASN A 542 -27.83 22.14 -16.33
CA ASN A 542 -28.59 22.23 -17.59
C ASN A 542 -29.51 21.03 -17.79
N GLY A 543 -29.68 20.21 -16.75
CA GLY A 543 -30.50 19.00 -16.77
C GLY A 543 -29.82 17.77 -17.41
N THR A 544 -28.50 17.85 -17.65
CA THR A 544 -27.74 16.69 -18.11
C THR A 544 -27.26 15.87 -16.89
N PRO A 545 -27.61 14.59 -16.79
CA PRO A 545 -27.16 13.76 -15.69
C PRO A 545 -25.63 13.62 -15.66
N ILE A 546 -25.04 13.79 -14.47
CA ILE A 546 -23.63 13.63 -14.19
C ILE A 546 -23.42 12.89 -12.87
N ILE A 547 -22.21 12.37 -12.65
CA ILE A 547 -21.80 11.84 -11.36
C ILE A 547 -21.12 12.97 -10.59
N ASN A 548 -21.69 13.36 -9.47
CA ASN A 548 -21.10 14.30 -8.53
C ASN A 548 -20.31 13.53 -7.48
N TYR A 549 -19.14 14.02 -7.12
CA TYR A 549 -18.28 13.44 -6.10
C TYR A 549 -18.23 14.32 -4.87
N THR A 550 -18.26 13.70 -3.70
CA THR A 550 -18.24 14.40 -2.40
C THR A 550 -16.84 14.63 -1.84
N ILE A 551 -15.81 14.35 -2.65
CA ILE A 551 -14.39 14.53 -2.32
C ILE A 551 -13.74 15.58 -3.20
#